data_f8d8c80e16620e66d1261251ea3eaef2
#
_entry.id   f8d8c80e16620e66d1261251ea3eaef2
#
_cell.length_a   1.000
_cell.length_b   1.000
_cell.length_c   1.000
_cell.angle_alpha   90.00
_cell.angle_beta   90.00
_cell.angle_gamma   90.00
#
_symmetry.space_group_name_H-M   'P 1'
#
loop_
_entity.id
_entity.type
_entity.pdbx_description
1 polymer ?
#
loop_
_entity_poly.entity_id
_entity_poly.type
_entity_poly.pdbx_seq_one_letter_code
_entity_poly.pdbx_strand_id
1 'polypeptide(L)'
;MGQFLNNKEPYDKYRTVKNGSYFVDKSEILEELIPALQQEQRFFCITRPRRFGKTIMANMIAAFFENTEEESLFDDLYISRYKHYKEQVGRHDVIYIDFSEMPRGCRNYQEYILRIQDGLIRDIEEAYPELEIKSDAAVWDILSHVFDKTGDKFVFVMGCCFSYVFYYRAGQRKFSSFSEAFTERKKLCRTGIYDWCSSDCKVFGWIRIEYVSGI
;
A
#
# COMPACT_ATOMS: atom_id res chain seq x y z
N MET A 1 16.52 -6.30 1.17
CA MET A 1 15.58 -5.17 1.27
C MET A 1 15.35 -4.63 -0.11
N GLY A 2 14.12 -4.70 -0.60
CA GLY A 2 13.80 -4.34 -1.96
C GLY A 2 13.56 -2.83 -2.15
N GLN A 3 13.44 -2.42 -3.40
CA GLN A 3 13.04 -1.07 -3.76
C GLN A 3 11.54 -0.84 -3.50
N PHE A 4 10.73 -1.87 -3.70
CA PHE A 4 9.27 -1.84 -3.56
C PHE A 4 8.76 -2.83 -2.52
N LEU A 5 9.40 -4.00 -2.40
CA LEU A 5 9.06 -5.03 -1.43
C LEU A 5 9.83 -4.79 -0.14
N ASN A 6 9.11 -4.68 0.98
CA ASN A 6 9.66 -4.44 2.31
C ASN A 6 10.68 -3.30 2.32
N ASN A 7 10.27 -2.15 1.77
CA ASN A 7 11.08 -0.96 1.63
C ASN A 7 11.10 -0.19 2.95
N LYS A 8 12.27 -0.04 3.55
CA LYS A 8 12.48 0.66 4.84
C LYS A 8 12.13 2.15 4.81
N GLU A 9 12.04 2.77 3.64
CA GLU A 9 11.80 4.20 3.51
C GLU A 9 10.49 4.67 4.19
N PRO A 10 9.33 3.99 4.05
CA PRO A 10 8.12 4.33 4.78
C PRO A 10 8.27 4.27 6.29
N TYR A 11 8.96 3.24 6.81
CA TYR A 11 9.25 3.09 8.24
C TYR A 11 10.08 4.27 8.76
N ASP A 12 11.20 4.60 8.11
CA ASP A 12 12.06 5.70 8.52
C ASP A 12 11.38 7.07 8.44
N LYS A 13 10.56 7.29 7.40
CA LYS A 13 9.76 8.50 7.26
C LYS A 13 8.71 8.61 8.36
N TYR A 14 8.02 7.52 8.68
CA TYR A 14 7.03 7.53 9.75
C TYR A 14 7.69 7.70 11.12
N ARG A 15 8.81 7.04 11.40
CA ARG A 15 9.61 7.22 12.62
C ARG A 15 10.01 8.68 12.83
N THR A 16 10.46 9.34 11.76
CA THR A 16 10.81 10.77 11.81
C THR A 16 9.62 11.65 12.18
N VAL A 17 8.46 11.39 11.61
CA VAL A 17 7.22 12.13 11.92
C VAL A 17 6.75 11.84 13.34
N LYS A 18 6.79 10.57 13.76
CA LYS A 18 6.38 10.16 15.12
C LYS A 18 7.20 10.88 16.19
N ASN A 19 8.50 11.02 15.99
CA ASN A 19 9.39 11.70 16.92
C ASN A 19 9.32 13.24 16.84
N GLY A 20 8.50 13.77 15.96
CA GLY A 20 8.30 15.23 15.81
C GLY A 20 7.42 15.84 16.90
N SER A 21 7.67 17.13 17.22
CA SER A 21 6.97 17.86 18.30
C SER A 21 5.46 18.00 18.09
N TYR A 22 4.96 17.82 16.88
CA TYR A 22 3.55 17.97 16.50
C TYR A 22 2.94 16.67 16.00
N PHE A 23 3.40 15.54 16.52
CA PHE A 23 2.86 14.25 16.16
C PHE A 23 1.41 14.12 16.64
N VAL A 24 0.55 13.64 15.76
CA VAL A 24 -0.83 13.28 16.05
C VAL A 24 -1.03 11.82 15.71
N ASP A 25 -1.35 11.01 16.71
CA ASP A 25 -1.66 9.60 16.52
C ASP A 25 -2.94 9.44 15.68
N LYS A 26 -2.83 8.70 14.59
CA LYS A 26 -3.92 8.33 13.69
C LYS A 26 -3.98 6.83 13.47
N SER A 27 -3.35 6.07 14.35
CA SER A 27 -3.26 4.62 14.24
C SER A 27 -4.61 3.92 14.43
N GLU A 28 -5.64 4.60 14.92
CA GLU A 28 -7.00 4.10 15.01
C GLU A 28 -7.55 3.53 13.69
N ILE A 29 -7.13 4.08 12.54
CA ILE A 29 -7.56 3.59 11.22
C ILE A 29 -7.16 2.12 10.99
N LEU A 30 -6.11 1.65 11.63
CA LEU A 30 -5.66 0.27 11.53
C LEU A 30 -6.66 -0.72 12.11
N GLU A 31 -7.49 -0.30 13.09
CA GLU A 31 -8.57 -1.13 13.62
C GLU A 31 -9.63 -1.46 12.55
N GLU A 32 -9.81 -0.57 11.57
CA GLU A 32 -10.72 -0.80 10.44
C GLU A 32 -10.05 -1.61 9.32
N LEU A 33 -8.75 -1.37 9.09
CA LEU A 33 -8.00 -2.07 8.05
C LEU A 33 -7.74 -3.54 8.39
N ILE A 34 -7.39 -3.86 9.63
CA ILE A 34 -7.04 -5.22 10.05
C ILE A 34 -8.16 -6.23 9.80
N PRO A 35 -9.41 -6.01 10.23
CA PRO A 35 -10.50 -6.95 9.96
C PRO A 35 -10.78 -7.13 8.47
N ALA A 36 -10.63 -6.07 7.72
CA ALA A 36 -10.91 -6.09 6.30
C ALA A 36 -9.86 -6.87 5.48
N LEU A 37 -8.62 -6.96 5.96
CA LEU A 37 -7.62 -7.86 5.36
C LEU A 37 -8.07 -9.35 5.42
N GLN A 38 -8.89 -9.70 6.37
CA GLN A 38 -9.41 -11.05 6.57
C GLN A 38 -10.71 -11.30 5.81
N GLN A 39 -11.43 -10.24 5.40
CA GLN A 39 -12.71 -10.31 4.71
C GLN A 39 -12.56 -10.24 3.18
N GLU A 40 -13.65 -10.36 2.45
CA GLU A 40 -13.65 -10.22 0.98
C GLU A 40 -13.44 -8.77 0.52
N GLN A 41 -13.77 -7.80 1.37
CA GLN A 41 -13.57 -6.37 1.11
C GLN A 41 -12.14 -5.97 1.45
N ARG A 42 -11.25 -6.01 0.46
CA ARG A 42 -9.79 -5.86 0.67
C ARG A 42 -9.21 -4.59 0.05
N PHE A 43 -10.06 -3.77 -0.52
CA PHE A 43 -9.64 -2.54 -1.21
C PHE A 43 -10.10 -1.32 -0.43
N PHE A 44 -9.13 -0.51 0.00
CA PHE A 44 -9.39 0.73 0.71
C PHE A 44 -8.84 1.90 -0.08
N CYS A 45 -9.63 2.94 -0.20
CA CYS A 45 -9.19 4.22 -0.74
C CYS A 45 -9.31 5.28 0.35
N ILE A 46 -8.20 5.81 0.79
CA ILE A 46 -8.16 6.88 1.79
C ILE A 46 -8.08 8.20 1.05
N THR A 47 -9.19 8.93 1.03
CA THR A 47 -9.30 10.24 0.41
C THR A 47 -9.17 11.34 1.46
N ARG A 48 -8.28 12.31 1.23
CA ARG A 48 -8.14 13.51 2.06
C ARG A 48 -7.68 14.68 1.19
N PRO A 49 -8.03 15.91 1.53
CA PRO A 49 -7.52 17.09 0.83
C PRO A 49 -5.98 17.11 0.80
N ARG A 50 -5.40 17.89 -0.10
CA ARG A 50 -3.95 18.11 -0.13
C ARG A 50 -3.48 18.65 1.22
N ARG A 51 -2.27 18.24 1.66
CA ARG A 51 -1.63 18.63 2.93
C ARG A 51 -2.30 18.08 4.21
N PHE A 52 -3.22 17.14 4.10
CA PHE A 52 -3.86 16.47 5.26
C PHE A 52 -3.19 15.14 5.65
N GLY A 53 -1.91 14.98 5.35
CA GLY A 53 -1.12 13.87 5.87
C GLY A 53 -1.33 12.52 5.19
N LYS A 54 -1.80 12.48 3.91
CA LYS A 54 -2.00 11.23 3.17
C LYS A 54 -0.73 10.38 3.09
N THR A 55 0.39 10.99 2.72
CA THR A 55 1.68 10.30 2.62
C THR A 55 2.15 9.77 3.98
N ILE A 56 1.92 10.56 5.05
CA ILE A 56 2.23 10.10 6.41
C ILE A 56 1.40 8.89 6.78
N MET A 57 0.12 8.88 6.41
CA MET A 57 -0.77 7.74 6.65
C MET A 57 -0.37 6.52 5.84
N ALA A 58 0.00 6.67 4.56
CA ALA A 58 0.52 5.59 3.76
C ALA A 58 1.81 4.99 4.37
N ASN A 59 2.73 5.85 4.80
CA ASN A 59 3.95 5.42 5.47
C ASN A 59 3.65 4.71 6.80
N MET A 60 2.69 5.20 7.58
CA MET A 60 2.23 4.58 8.81
C MET A 60 1.69 3.17 8.57
N ILE A 61 0.81 3.02 7.56
CA ILE A 61 0.21 1.73 7.23
C ILE A 61 1.27 0.75 6.73
N ALA A 62 2.18 1.19 5.86
CA ALA A 62 3.28 0.37 5.40
C ALA A 62 4.18 -0.08 6.57
N ALA A 63 4.62 0.88 7.41
CA ALA A 63 5.45 0.60 8.57
C ALA A 63 4.78 -0.32 9.62
N PHE A 64 3.44 -0.31 9.69
CA PHE A 64 2.71 -1.17 10.61
C PHE A 64 2.71 -2.63 10.17
N PHE A 65 2.48 -2.88 8.89
CA PHE A 65 2.37 -4.24 8.37
C PHE A 65 3.71 -4.86 8.01
N GLU A 66 4.71 -4.03 7.66
CA GLU A 66 5.99 -4.48 7.13
C GLU A 66 6.72 -5.42 8.08
N ASN A 67 7.08 -6.60 7.56
CA ASN A 67 7.93 -7.56 8.25
C ASN A 67 9.34 -6.99 8.38
N THR A 68 9.68 -6.54 9.58
CA THR A 68 10.95 -5.90 9.90
C THR A 68 11.48 -6.39 11.24
N GLU A 69 12.82 -6.43 11.37
CA GLU A 69 13.50 -6.69 12.65
C GLU A 69 13.62 -5.43 13.52
N GLU A 70 13.18 -4.28 13.02
CA GLU A 70 13.22 -3.02 13.76
C GLU A 70 12.21 -3.01 14.91
N GLU A 71 12.45 -2.16 15.90
CA GLU A 71 11.51 -1.96 17.01
C GLU A 71 10.15 -1.46 16.52
N SER A 72 9.08 -1.95 17.13
CA SER A 72 7.75 -1.49 16.80
C SER A 72 7.57 0.00 17.11
N LEU A 73 7.14 0.76 16.11
CA LEU A 73 6.78 2.18 16.27
C LEU A 73 5.37 2.37 16.87
N PHE A 74 4.67 1.29 17.20
CA PHE A 74 3.22 1.32 17.49
C PHE A 74 2.85 0.91 18.91
N ASP A 75 3.80 0.44 19.73
CA ASP A 75 3.52 -0.08 21.07
C ASP A 75 2.95 0.96 22.05
N ASP A 76 3.25 2.23 21.83
CA ASP A 76 2.78 3.37 22.60
C ASP A 76 1.60 4.13 21.95
N LEU A 77 1.13 3.67 20.80
CA LEU A 77 0.04 4.29 20.05
C LEU A 77 -1.31 3.63 20.35
N TYR A 78 -2.39 4.30 19.92
CA TYR A 78 -3.77 3.84 20.13
C TYR A 78 -3.98 2.38 19.70
N ILE A 79 -3.46 2.00 18.53
CA ILE A 79 -3.62 0.65 17.94
C ILE A 79 -3.05 -0.46 18.82
N SER A 80 -2.10 -0.18 19.69
CA SER A 80 -1.50 -1.20 20.58
C SER A 80 -2.52 -1.87 21.51
N ARG A 81 -3.66 -1.20 21.75
CA ARG A 81 -4.77 -1.70 22.57
C ARG A 81 -5.70 -2.65 21.80
N TYR A 82 -5.55 -2.72 20.49
CA TYR A 82 -6.39 -3.58 19.67
C TYR A 82 -6.05 -5.05 19.90
N LYS A 83 -7.07 -5.89 20.10
CA LYS A 83 -6.89 -7.30 20.49
C LYS A 83 -6.01 -8.13 19.56
N HIS A 84 -6.00 -7.81 18.25
CA HIS A 84 -5.21 -8.50 17.23
C HIS A 84 -3.93 -7.75 16.84
N TYR A 85 -3.55 -6.74 17.60
CA TYR A 85 -2.36 -5.91 17.33
C TYR A 85 -1.11 -6.75 17.09
N LYS A 86 -0.75 -7.61 18.05
CA LYS A 86 0.48 -8.42 18.00
C LYS A 86 0.49 -9.48 16.91
N GLU A 87 -0.68 -9.83 16.40
CA GLU A 87 -0.82 -10.80 15.32
C GLU A 87 -0.57 -10.17 13.95
N GLN A 88 -0.65 -8.84 13.85
CA GLN A 88 -0.62 -8.11 12.59
C GLN A 88 0.58 -7.19 12.43
N VAL A 89 1.06 -6.59 13.53
CA VAL A 89 2.20 -5.66 13.48
C VAL A 89 3.47 -6.41 13.06
N GLY A 90 4.12 -5.92 11.99
CA GLY A 90 5.37 -6.49 11.51
C GLY A 90 5.26 -7.92 10.97
N ARG A 91 4.13 -8.32 10.40
CA ARG A 91 3.85 -9.72 10.02
C ARG A 91 3.55 -9.95 8.54
N HIS A 92 3.67 -8.92 7.73
CA HIS A 92 3.29 -9.02 6.32
C HIS A 92 4.40 -8.51 5.41
N ASP A 93 4.45 -9.09 4.22
CA ASP A 93 5.23 -8.51 3.15
C ASP A 93 4.49 -7.32 2.54
N VAL A 94 5.11 -6.16 2.57
CA VAL A 94 4.52 -4.91 2.10
C VAL A 94 5.14 -4.49 0.78
N ILE A 95 4.29 -4.26 -0.21
CA ILE A 95 4.67 -3.64 -1.48
C ILE A 95 4.25 -2.18 -1.43
N TYR A 96 5.24 -1.28 -1.28
CA TYR A 96 5.02 0.16 -1.22
C TYR A 96 5.38 0.82 -2.54
N ILE A 97 4.43 1.55 -3.13
CA ILE A 97 4.62 2.28 -4.39
C ILE A 97 4.16 3.72 -4.23
N ASP A 98 5.07 4.67 -4.38
CA ASP A 98 4.72 6.09 -4.40
C ASP A 98 4.64 6.62 -5.84
N PHE A 99 3.44 7.03 -6.22
CA PHE A 99 3.16 7.60 -7.54
C PHE A 99 3.11 9.13 -7.53
N SER A 100 3.56 9.77 -6.46
CA SER A 100 3.52 11.24 -6.37
C SER A 100 4.45 11.90 -7.38
N GLU A 101 5.56 11.27 -7.70
CA GLU A 101 6.56 11.78 -8.64
C GLU A 101 6.97 10.71 -9.66
N MET A 102 7.07 11.12 -10.92
CA MET A 102 7.63 10.26 -11.96
C MET A 102 9.16 10.30 -11.88
N PRO A 103 9.83 9.14 -11.78
CA PRO A 103 11.29 9.10 -11.71
C PRO A 103 11.95 9.70 -12.95
N ARG A 104 13.13 10.30 -12.77
CA ARG A 104 13.94 10.74 -13.89
C ARG A 104 14.25 9.58 -14.82
N GLY A 105 14.12 9.80 -16.13
CA GLY A 105 14.35 8.79 -17.16
C GLY A 105 13.09 8.12 -17.68
N CYS A 106 11.94 8.27 -17.03
CA CYS A 106 10.66 7.84 -17.58
C CYS A 106 10.02 8.97 -18.39
N ARG A 107 9.74 8.74 -19.67
CA ARG A 107 9.14 9.72 -20.58
C ARG A 107 7.62 9.75 -20.49
N ASN A 108 7.04 8.65 -20.06
CA ASN A 108 5.61 8.48 -19.94
C ASN A 108 5.29 7.48 -18.82
N TYR A 109 4.00 7.37 -18.55
CA TYR A 109 3.49 6.54 -17.47
C TYR A 109 3.68 5.05 -17.69
N GLN A 110 3.68 4.60 -18.95
CA GLN A 110 3.90 3.21 -19.32
C GLN A 110 5.31 2.75 -18.95
N GLU A 111 6.32 3.57 -19.29
CA GLU A 111 7.71 3.30 -18.91
C GLU A 111 7.89 3.24 -17.39
N TYR A 112 7.16 4.08 -16.66
CA TYR A 112 7.20 4.05 -15.20
C TYR A 112 6.59 2.76 -14.64
N ILE A 113 5.47 2.30 -15.18
CA ILE A 113 4.86 1.01 -14.78
C ILE A 113 5.80 -0.15 -15.05
N LEU A 114 6.40 -0.22 -16.23
CA LEU A 114 7.37 -1.27 -16.56
C LEU A 114 8.54 -1.27 -15.57
N ARG A 115 9.08 -0.09 -15.26
CA ARG A 115 10.15 0.05 -14.28
C ARG A 115 9.76 -0.45 -12.88
N ILE A 116 8.51 -0.20 -12.45
CA ILE A 116 8.00 -0.71 -11.17
C ILE A 116 7.91 -2.23 -11.23
N GLN A 117 7.37 -2.79 -12.32
CA GLN A 117 7.24 -4.23 -12.50
C GLN A 117 8.61 -4.92 -12.47
N ASP A 118 9.58 -4.41 -13.24
CA ASP A 118 10.94 -4.95 -13.28
C ASP A 118 11.65 -4.86 -11.91
N GLY A 119 11.43 -3.75 -11.19
CA GLY A 119 11.97 -3.56 -9.85
C GLY A 119 11.36 -4.53 -8.85
N LEU A 120 10.04 -4.70 -8.89
CA LEU A 120 9.32 -5.60 -8.00
C LEU A 120 9.69 -7.08 -8.27
N ILE A 121 9.86 -7.47 -9.53
CA ILE A 121 10.32 -8.82 -9.88
C ILE A 121 11.68 -9.10 -9.25
N ARG A 122 12.63 -8.17 -9.38
CA ARG A 122 13.96 -8.30 -8.75
C ARG A 122 13.89 -8.40 -7.24
N ASP A 123 13.05 -7.56 -6.61
CA ASP A 123 12.88 -7.58 -5.17
C ASP A 123 12.32 -8.94 -4.70
N ILE A 124 11.41 -9.54 -5.47
CA ILE A 124 10.84 -10.85 -5.16
C ILE A 124 11.88 -11.96 -5.38
N GLU A 125 12.67 -11.89 -6.45
CA GLU A 125 13.76 -12.85 -6.71
C GLU A 125 14.80 -12.83 -5.58
N GLU A 126 15.13 -11.64 -5.04
CA GLU A 126 16.03 -11.52 -3.90
C GLU A 126 15.42 -12.05 -2.60
N ALA A 127 14.11 -11.82 -2.37
CA ALA A 127 13.43 -12.24 -1.16
C ALA A 127 13.14 -13.75 -1.13
N TYR A 128 12.95 -14.38 -2.29
CA TYR A 128 12.58 -15.78 -2.45
C TYR A 128 13.52 -16.52 -3.43
N PRO A 129 14.81 -16.64 -3.11
CA PRO A 129 15.83 -17.19 -4.01
C PRO A 129 15.64 -18.67 -4.33
N GLU A 130 14.85 -19.38 -3.52
CA GLU A 130 14.50 -20.79 -3.74
C GLU A 130 13.40 -21.00 -4.79
N LEU A 131 12.73 -19.93 -5.22
CA LEU A 131 11.67 -20.01 -6.21
C LEU A 131 12.22 -19.76 -7.62
N GLU A 132 11.96 -20.69 -8.53
CA GLU A 132 12.26 -20.50 -9.95
C GLU A 132 11.24 -19.54 -10.57
N ILE A 133 11.63 -18.30 -10.77
CA ILE A 133 10.82 -17.27 -11.42
C ILE A 133 11.15 -17.26 -12.91
N LYS A 134 10.13 -17.43 -13.77
CA LYS A 134 10.31 -17.32 -15.21
C LYS A 134 10.53 -15.87 -15.61
N SER A 135 11.49 -15.61 -16.45
CA SER A 135 11.90 -14.25 -16.88
C SER A 135 10.82 -13.47 -17.64
N ASP A 136 9.80 -14.15 -18.16
CA ASP A 136 8.67 -13.58 -18.90
C ASP A 136 7.35 -13.58 -18.10
N ALA A 137 7.40 -13.98 -16.83
CA ALA A 137 6.21 -14.06 -16.00
C ALA A 137 5.69 -12.66 -15.61
N ALA A 138 4.38 -12.50 -15.61
CA ALA A 138 3.77 -11.29 -15.10
C ALA A 138 3.87 -11.23 -13.56
N VAL A 139 3.93 -10.03 -12.99
CA VAL A 139 4.03 -9.83 -11.53
C VAL A 139 2.95 -10.61 -10.76
N TRP A 140 1.73 -10.67 -11.28
CA TRP A 140 0.64 -11.43 -10.63
C TRP A 140 0.87 -12.93 -10.59
N ASP A 141 1.44 -13.47 -11.66
CA ASP A 141 1.76 -14.91 -11.73
C ASP A 141 2.86 -15.23 -10.72
N ILE A 142 3.85 -14.34 -10.61
CA ILE A 142 4.95 -14.47 -9.63
C ILE A 142 4.41 -14.40 -8.20
N LEU A 143 3.60 -13.39 -7.88
CA LEU A 143 2.99 -13.27 -6.55
C LEU A 143 2.08 -14.46 -6.20
N SER A 144 1.34 -14.99 -7.19
CA SER A 144 0.55 -16.21 -7.02
C SER A 144 1.44 -17.41 -6.76
N HIS A 145 2.55 -17.52 -7.48
CA HIS A 145 3.51 -18.62 -7.30
C HIS A 145 4.16 -18.57 -5.92
N VAL A 146 4.57 -17.38 -5.45
CA VAL A 146 5.07 -17.20 -4.08
C VAL A 146 4.04 -17.67 -3.07
N PHE A 147 2.79 -17.17 -3.17
CA PHE A 147 1.73 -17.56 -2.26
C PHE A 147 1.47 -19.08 -2.25
N ASP A 148 1.45 -19.72 -3.42
CA ASP A 148 1.21 -21.17 -3.54
C ASP A 148 2.31 -22.01 -2.89
N LYS A 149 3.54 -21.48 -2.84
CA LYS A 149 4.71 -22.16 -2.27
C LYS A 149 4.94 -21.89 -0.80
N THR A 150 4.76 -20.64 -0.37
CA THR A 150 5.10 -20.19 0.98
C THR A 150 3.87 -19.92 1.86
N GLY A 151 2.74 -19.59 1.24
CA GLY A 151 1.55 -19.09 1.94
C GLY A 151 1.63 -17.60 2.29
N ASP A 152 2.71 -16.92 1.93
CA ASP A 152 2.93 -15.51 2.23
C ASP A 152 1.94 -14.62 1.48
N LYS A 153 1.51 -13.57 2.15
CA LYS A 153 0.49 -12.65 1.67
C LYS A 153 1.06 -11.25 1.60
N PHE A 154 0.69 -10.52 0.56
CA PHE A 154 1.21 -9.19 0.31
C PHE A 154 0.19 -8.10 0.63
N VAL A 155 0.63 -7.06 1.34
CA VAL A 155 -0.11 -5.82 1.54
C VAL A 155 0.42 -4.78 0.58
N PHE A 156 -0.44 -4.28 -0.30
CA PHE A 156 -0.06 -3.20 -1.21
C PHE A 156 -0.45 -1.86 -0.60
N VAL A 157 0.50 -0.95 -0.54
CA VAL A 157 0.28 0.44 -0.14
C VAL A 157 0.69 1.35 -1.28
N MET A 158 -0.26 2.06 -1.86
CA MET A 158 0.00 2.95 -2.99
C MET A 158 -0.21 4.40 -2.58
N GLY A 159 0.86 5.17 -2.56
CA GLY A 159 0.85 6.61 -2.31
C GLY A 159 0.66 7.41 -3.58
N CYS A 160 -0.22 8.41 -3.56
CA CYS A 160 -0.35 9.45 -4.60
C CYS A 160 -1.24 10.60 -4.08
N CYS A 161 -2.00 11.27 -4.98
CA CYS A 161 -3.07 12.19 -4.54
C CYS A 161 -4.09 11.51 -3.61
N PHE A 162 -4.24 10.19 -3.71
CA PHE A 162 -4.99 9.31 -2.81
C PHE A 162 -4.07 8.23 -2.29
N SER A 163 -4.34 7.68 -1.12
CA SER A 163 -3.63 6.51 -0.62
C SER A 163 -4.55 5.30 -0.76
N TYR A 164 -4.06 4.30 -1.46
CA TYR A 164 -4.75 3.03 -1.64
C TYR A 164 -4.04 1.96 -0.83
N VAL A 165 -4.82 1.17 -0.12
CA VAL A 165 -4.34 -0.02 0.57
C VAL A 165 -5.16 -1.19 0.09
N PHE A 166 -4.54 -2.25 -0.35
CA PHE A 166 -5.22 -3.48 -0.66
C PHE A 166 -4.36 -4.69 -0.32
N TYR A 167 -5.05 -5.78 -0.07
CA TYR A 167 -4.46 -7.04 0.30
C TYR A 167 -4.61 -8.04 -0.84
N TYR A 168 -3.50 -8.58 -1.29
CA TYR A 168 -3.50 -9.58 -2.34
C TYR A 168 -3.54 -10.99 -1.76
N ARG A 169 -4.51 -11.77 -2.22
CA ARG A 169 -4.60 -13.21 -1.98
C ARG A 169 -4.68 -13.91 -3.33
N ALA A 170 -3.80 -14.87 -3.57
CA ALA A 170 -3.82 -15.67 -4.77
C ALA A 170 -5.18 -16.33 -5.01
N GLY A 171 -5.57 -16.44 -6.29
CA GLY A 171 -6.83 -17.08 -6.71
C GLY A 171 -8.02 -16.16 -6.92
N GLN A 172 -7.92 -14.86 -6.68
CA GLN A 172 -9.00 -13.92 -7.01
C GLN A 172 -8.74 -13.23 -8.35
N ARG A 173 -9.55 -13.58 -9.36
CA ARG A 173 -9.47 -13.10 -10.75
C ARG A 173 -9.97 -11.65 -10.97
N LYS A 174 -10.10 -10.80 -9.96
CA LYS A 174 -10.71 -9.48 -10.13
C LYS A 174 -9.79 -8.37 -10.66
N PHE A 175 -8.48 -8.61 -10.74
CA PHE A 175 -7.56 -7.75 -11.48
C PHE A 175 -6.79 -8.62 -12.46
N SER A 176 -7.11 -8.51 -13.74
CA SER A 176 -6.44 -9.26 -14.80
C SER A 176 -5.03 -8.73 -15.07
N SER A 177 -4.68 -7.56 -14.54
CA SER A 177 -3.32 -7.04 -14.59
C SER A 177 -3.07 -5.91 -13.58
N PHE A 178 -1.81 -5.73 -13.16
CA PHE A 178 -1.35 -4.56 -12.41
C PHE A 178 -1.70 -3.26 -13.14
N SER A 179 -1.72 -3.30 -14.49
CA SER A 179 -2.13 -2.19 -15.34
C SER A 179 -3.62 -1.85 -15.24
N GLU A 180 -4.50 -2.81 -14.92
CA GLU A 180 -5.94 -2.54 -14.76
C GLU A 180 -6.26 -1.85 -13.44
N ALA A 181 -5.69 -2.32 -12.32
CA ALA A 181 -5.79 -1.60 -11.05
C ALA A 181 -5.33 -0.15 -11.21
N PHE A 182 -4.40 0.05 -12.12
CA PHE A 182 -3.83 1.34 -12.45
C PHE A 182 -4.64 2.13 -13.49
N THR A 183 -5.31 1.46 -14.43
CA THR A 183 -6.18 2.06 -15.44
C THR A 183 -7.53 2.49 -14.84
N GLU A 184 -8.06 1.72 -13.90
CA GLU A 184 -9.19 2.15 -13.06
C GLU A 184 -8.87 3.44 -12.30
N ARG A 185 -7.65 3.58 -11.79
CA ARG A 185 -7.17 4.82 -11.22
C ARG A 185 -7.24 6.00 -12.20
N LYS A 186 -6.86 5.81 -13.48
CA LYS A 186 -6.97 6.85 -14.52
C LYS A 186 -8.42 7.24 -14.79
N LYS A 187 -9.34 6.30 -14.74
CA LYS A 187 -10.79 6.58 -14.86
C LYS A 187 -11.28 7.39 -13.66
N LEU A 188 -10.96 6.98 -12.43
CA LEU A 188 -11.32 7.70 -11.20
C LEU A 188 -10.72 9.12 -11.18
N CYS A 189 -9.50 9.31 -11.68
CA CYS A 189 -8.88 10.62 -11.84
C CYS A 189 -9.49 11.42 -13.00
N ARG A 190 -10.02 10.79 -14.07
CA ARG A 190 -10.64 11.48 -15.22
C ARG A 190 -12.13 11.77 -15.05
N THR A 191 -12.84 11.02 -14.20
CA THR A 191 -14.29 11.16 -14.02
C THR A 191 -14.68 12.18 -12.95
N GLY A 192 -13.90 13.23 -12.74
CA GLY A 192 -14.34 14.40 -11.96
C GLY A 192 -14.14 14.33 -10.45
N ILE A 193 -13.60 13.24 -9.90
CA ILE A 193 -13.14 13.23 -8.50
C ILE A 193 -11.98 14.22 -8.30
N TYR A 194 -11.29 14.59 -9.38
CA TYR A 194 -10.28 15.66 -9.38
C TYR A 194 -10.87 17.05 -9.14
N ASP A 195 -12.06 17.32 -9.66
CA ASP A 195 -12.76 18.61 -9.44
C ASP A 195 -13.27 18.73 -8.00
N TRP A 196 -13.51 17.60 -7.35
CA TRP A 196 -13.93 17.57 -5.93
C TRP A 196 -12.80 17.91 -4.96
N CYS A 197 -11.54 17.73 -5.36
CA CYS A 197 -10.37 18.11 -4.57
C CYS A 197 -9.94 19.57 -4.75
N SER A 198 -10.44 20.27 -5.78
CA SER A 198 -10.02 21.65 -6.13
C SER A 198 -10.97 22.74 -5.67
N SER A 199 -12.23 22.45 -5.41
CA SER A 199 -13.20 23.43 -4.96
C SER A 199 -13.96 22.96 -3.72
N ASP A 200 -13.83 23.71 -2.62
CA ASP A 200 -14.70 23.74 -1.45
C ASP A 200 -15.12 22.40 -0.82
N CYS A 201 -14.17 21.53 -0.53
CA CYS A 201 -14.44 20.41 0.36
C CYS A 201 -14.56 20.88 1.81
N LYS A 202 -15.73 21.44 2.15
CA LYS A 202 -16.22 21.56 3.52
C LYS A 202 -16.66 20.19 4.01
N VAL A 203 -15.71 19.29 4.21
CA VAL A 203 -15.98 18.03 4.91
C VAL A 203 -15.21 18.06 6.20
N PHE A 204 -15.92 18.43 7.23
CA PHE A 204 -15.53 18.24 8.62
C PHE A 204 -15.26 16.77 8.91
N GLY A 205 -14.04 16.46 9.33
CA GLY A 205 -13.79 15.53 10.42
C GLY A 205 -13.94 14.03 10.20
N TRP A 206 -14.39 13.50 9.04
CA TRP A 206 -14.59 12.06 8.88
C TRP A 206 -13.68 11.46 7.81
N ILE A 207 -13.02 10.36 8.14
CA ILE A 207 -12.34 9.50 7.16
C ILE A 207 -13.45 8.81 6.38
N ARG A 208 -13.64 9.19 5.13
CA ARG A 208 -14.51 8.43 4.23
C ARG A 208 -13.70 7.31 3.62
N ILE A 209 -13.93 6.10 4.10
CA ILE A 209 -13.44 4.89 3.46
C ILE A 209 -14.47 4.55 2.38
N GLU A 210 -14.11 4.73 1.13
CA GLU A 210 -14.96 4.30 0.02
C GLU A 210 -14.53 2.89 -0.37
N TYR A 211 -15.47 1.96 -0.22
CA TYR A 211 -15.30 0.61 -0.72
C TYR A 211 -15.49 0.62 -2.23
N VAL A 212 -14.45 0.30 -2.97
CA VAL A 212 -14.58 0.03 -4.40
C VAL A 212 -15.09 -1.39 -4.57
N SER A 213 -16.41 -1.55 -4.52
CA SER A 213 -17.03 -2.81 -4.94
C SER A 213 -16.88 -2.89 -6.47
N GLY A 214 -16.02 -3.78 -6.93
CA GLY A 214 -15.97 -4.11 -8.35
C GLY A 214 -17.27 -4.80 -8.75
N ILE A 215 -17.96 -4.23 -9.73
CA ILE A 215 -19.03 -4.86 -10.50
C ILE A 215 -18.43 -5.92 -11.41
#